data_db2d1405bcab3640ad9703ecf2595d59
#
_entry.id   db2d1405bcab3640ad9703ecf2595d59
#
_cell.length_a   1.000
_cell.length_b   1.000
_cell.length_c   1.000
_cell.angle_alpha   90.00
_cell.angle_beta   90.00
_cell.angle_gamma   90.00
#
_symmetry.space_group_name_H-M   'P 1'
#
loop_
_entity.id
_entity.type
_entity.pdbx_description
1 polymer ?
#
loop_
_entity_poly.entity_id
_entity_poly.type
_entity_poly.pdbx_seq_one_letter_code
_entity_poly.pdbx_strand_id
1 'polypeptide(L)'
;EISYVGYKKAVFTDIRLELGNTYILNATLYPNSEQLGEVIVTADAKANIGASENFSTGRIQGTPTVDRNIYDVVKNMPMAMISKNGGITFAGSNNRYNSFQIDGTVSNDVFGLAPSGTNGGQTNANPISMDAIQEIQVVVAPFDVRQSGFTGGGINAITKQGNNTYHASVYSYFTNEG
;
A
#
# COMPACT_ATOMS: atom_id res chain seq x y z
N GLU A 1 -21.39 11.50 -5.86
CA GLU A 1 -22.74 11.93 -6.25
C GLU A 1 -22.71 12.55 -7.64
N ILE A 2 -23.60 12.09 -8.53
CA ILE A 2 -23.74 12.61 -9.89
C ILE A 2 -25.21 13.04 -10.05
N SER A 3 -25.45 14.28 -10.48
CA SER A 3 -26.78 14.81 -10.73
C SER A 3 -26.82 15.58 -12.04
N TYR A 4 -27.93 15.47 -12.74
CA TYR A 4 -28.19 16.22 -13.97
C TYR A 4 -29.66 16.65 -14.00
N VAL A 5 -29.94 17.83 -14.57
CA VAL A 5 -31.31 18.35 -14.65
C VAL A 5 -32.21 17.41 -15.44
N GLY A 6 -33.34 16.99 -14.87
CA GLY A 6 -34.28 16.04 -15.46
C GLY A 6 -33.94 14.57 -15.27
N TYR A 7 -32.86 14.25 -14.57
CA TYR A 7 -32.47 12.87 -14.25
C TYR A 7 -32.47 12.60 -12.76
N LYS A 8 -32.62 11.33 -12.39
CA LYS A 8 -32.48 10.89 -11.00
C LYS A 8 -31.02 11.00 -10.56
N LYS A 9 -30.84 11.49 -9.34
CA LYS A 9 -29.54 11.60 -8.69
C LYS A 9 -28.96 10.20 -8.42
N ALA A 10 -27.75 9.94 -8.87
CA ALA A 10 -27.02 8.73 -8.57
C ALA A 10 -26.02 9.00 -7.43
N VAL A 11 -26.12 8.20 -6.35
CA VAL A 11 -25.23 8.26 -5.21
C VAL A 11 -24.43 6.96 -5.15
N PHE A 12 -23.12 7.06 -5.12
CA PHE A 12 -22.21 5.93 -5.01
C PHE A 12 -21.57 5.99 -3.62
N THR A 13 -21.69 4.89 -2.88
CA THR A 13 -21.13 4.74 -1.54
C THR A 13 -19.98 3.73 -1.59
N ASP A 14 -19.18 3.71 -0.54
CA ASP A 14 -18.10 2.73 -0.33
C ASP A 14 -17.00 2.71 -1.40
N ILE A 15 -16.78 3.83 -2.08
CA ILE A 15 -15.65 3.97 -2.98
C ILE A 15 -14.38 4.11 -2.15
N ARG A 16 -13.52 3.10 -2.21
CA ARG A 16 -12.19 3.13 -1.61
C ARG A 16 -11.14 3.31 -2.69
N LEU A 17 -10.39 4.40 -2.61
CA LEU A 17 -9.27 4.67 -3.51
C LEU A 17 -7.98 4.17 -2.85
N GLU A 18 -7.23 3.38 -3.58
CA GLU A 18 -5.91 2.90 -3.17
C GLU A 18 -4.83 3.60 -4.00
N LEU A 19 -3.66 3.74 -3.42
CA LEU A 19 -2.54 4.41 -4.07
C LEU A 19 -2.14 3.70 -5.38
N GLY A 20 -1.95 4.49 -6.44
CA GLY A 20 -1.54 3.98 -7.75
C GLY A 20 -2.64 3.25 -8.52
N ASN A 21 -3.82 3.05 -7.96
CA ASN A 21 -4.96 2.47 -8.66
C ASN A 21 -5.82 3.55 -9.32
N THR A 22 -6.24 3.28 -10.56
CA THR A 22 -7.21 4.12 -11.26
C THR A 22 -8.59 3.51 -11.11
N TYR A 23 -9.49 4.26 -10.49
CA TYR A 23 -10.88 3.87 -10.34
C TYR A 23 -11.72 4.50 -11.46
N ILE A 24 -12.31 3.66 -12.30
CA ILE A 24 -13.18 4.11 -13.39
C ILE A 24 -14.62 3.91 -12.95
N LEU A 25 -15.35 5.00 -12.75
CA LEU A 25 -16.74 5.01 -12.38
C LEU A 25 -17.61 5.38 -13.60
N ASN A 26 -18.28 4.39 -14.18
CA ASN A 26 -19.25 4.62 -15.23
C ASN A 26 -20.64 4.71 -14.61
N ALA A 27 -21.32 5.83 -14.80
CA ALA A 27 -22.65 6.07 -14.28
C ALA A 27 -23.66 6.25 -15.39
N THR A 28 -24.78 5.55 -15.32
CA THR A 28 -25.93 5.77 -16.18
C THR A 28 -27.00 6.51 -15.39
N LEU A 29 -27.41 7.67 -15.87
CA LEU A 29 -28.50 8.45 -15.28
C LEU A 29 -29.83 8.11 -15.95
N TYR A 30 -30.87 7.93 -15.16
CA TYR A 30 -32.22 7.64 -15.62
C TYR A 30 -33.11 8.88 -15.55
N PRO A 31 -33.96 9.13 -16.57
CA PRO A 31 -34.90 10.26 -16.52
C PRO A 31 -35.82 10.20 -15.28
N ASN A 32 -36.16 11.35 -14.76
CA ASN A 32 -36.99 11.46 -13.53
C ASN A 32 -38.47 11.06 -13.73
N SER A 33 -38.87 10.66 -14.95
CA SER A 33 -40.23 10.40 -15.34
C SER A 33 -40.76 8.98 -15.03
N GLU A 34 -39.88 8.04 -14.57
CA GLU A 34 -40.31 6.69 -14.24
C GLU A 34 -39.81 6.21 -12.86
N GLN A 35 -40.71 5.61 -12.14
CA GLN A 35 -40.48 5.04 -10.81
C GLN A 35 -39.89 3.64 -10.95
N LEU A 36 -38.60 3.53 -11.02
CA LEU A 36 -37.89 2.26 -10.97
C LEU A 36 -36.82 2.28 -9.89
N GLY A 37 -36.64 1.12 -9.23
CA GLY A 37 -35.87 0.94 -8.01
C GLY A 37 -34.44 1.40 -8.03
N GLU A 38 -33.83 1.33 -6.89
CA GLU A 38 -32.44 1.66 -6.60
C GLU A 38 -31.49 1.01 -7.61
N VAL A 39 -30.71 1.84 -8.31
CA VAL A 39 -29.68 1.35 -9.23
C VAL A 39 -28.42 1.12 -8.44
N ILE A 40 -28.11 -0.14 -8.17
CA ILE A 40 -26.83 -0.55 -7.61
C ILE A 40 -25.82 -0.63 -8.77
N VAL A 41 -24.88 0.30 -8.81
CA VAL A 41 -23.76 0.24 -9.76
C VAL A 41 -22.56 -0.34 -9.03
N THR A 42 -22.14 -1.52 -9.44
CA THR A 42 -20.85 -2.11 -9.03
C THR A 42 -19.77 -1.54 -9.93
N ALA A 43 -18.72 -1.01 -9.33
CA ALA A 43 -17.57 -0.53 -10.07
C ALA A 43 -16.40 -1.51 -9.91
N ASP A 44 -15.76 -1.85 -11.02
CA ASP A 44 -14.56 -2.68 -11.03
C ASP A 44 -13.32 -1.79 -10.96
N ALA A 45 -12.45 -2.05 -9.98
CA ALA A 45 -11.14 -1.42 -9.93
C ALA A 45 -10.26 -2.00 -11.05
N LYS A 46 -9.75 -1.14 -11.91
CA LYS A 46 -8.84 -1.57 -12.96
C LYS A 46 -7.45 -1.76 -12.35
N ALA A 47 -6.91 -2.97 -12.49
CA ALA A 47 -5.58 -3.30 -12.01
C ALA A 47 -4.51 -2.39 -12.65
N ASN A 48 -3.50 -2.04 -11.87
CA ASN A 48 -2.34 -1.30 -12.34
C ASN A 48 -1.59 -2.08 -13.45
N ILE A 49 -1.02 -1.33 -14.39
CA ILE A 49 -0.12 -1.90 -15.39
C ILE A 49 1.25 -2.08 -14.72
N GLY A 50 1.62 -3.33 -14.47
CA GLY A 50 2.88 -3.69 -13.82
C GLY A 50 2.67 -4.62 -12.62
N ALA A 51 3.76 -5.21 -12.13
CA ALA A 51 3.74 -6.01 -10.92
C ALA A 51 3.77 -5.09 -9.70
N SER A 52 2.60 -4.69 -9.22
CA SER A 52 2.44 -3.90 -8.00
C SER A 52 1.43 -4.54 -7.07
N GLU A 53 1.64 -4.38 -5.78
CA GLU A 53 0.72 -4.84 -4.75
C GLU A 53 0.57 -3.78 -3.67
N ASN A 54 -0.68 -3.57 -3.23
CA ASN A 54 -1.01 -2.63 -2.16
C ASN A 54 -1.44 -3.40 -0.92
N PHE A 55 -0.88 -3.02 0.22
CA PHE A 55 -1.23 -3.53 1.52
C PHE A 55 -1.97 -2.45 2.29
N SER A 56 -3.29 -2.60 2.40
CA SER A 56 -4.13 -1.70 3.19
C SER A 56 -3.89 -1.88 4.69
N THR A 57 -4.33 -0.90 5.49
CA THR A 57 -4.24 -0.94 6.96
C THR A 57 -4.74 -2.26 7.56
N GLY A 58 -5.87 -2.78 7.08
CA GLY A 58 -6.41 -4.05 7.59
C GLY A 58 -5.50 -5.24 7.31
N ARG A 59 -4.87 -5.26 6.14
CA ARG A 59 -3.93 -6.32 5.76
C ARG A 59 -2.61 -6.21 6.52
N ILE A 60 -2.13 -4.99 6.77
CA ILE A 60 -0.95 -4.71 7.58
C ILE A 60 -1.17 -5.17 9.03
N GLN A 61 -2.31 -4.82 9.62
CA GLN A 61 -2.63 -5.20 11.00
C GLN A 61 -2.91 -6.70 11.17
N GLY A 62 -3.49 -7.34 10.16
CA GLY A 62 -3.77 -8.78 10.15
C GLY A 62 -2.54 -9.65 9.88
N THR A 63 -1.41 -9.06 9.46
CA THR A 63 -0.18 -9.82 9.21
C THR A 63 0.55 -10.07 10.53
N PRO A 64 0.76 -11.33 10.94
CA PRO A 64 1.53 -11.62 12.13
C PRO A 64 2.99 -11.25 11.92
N THR A 65 3.52 -10.40 12.79
CA THR A 65 4.89 -9.91 12.75
C THR A 65 5.51 -10.03 14.12
N VAL A 66 6.77 -10.43 14.20
CA VAL A 66 7.49 -10.52 15.48
C VAL A 66 8.05 -9.15 15.87
N ASP A 67 8.72 -8.48 14.93
CA ASP A 67 9.43 -7.23 15.17
C ASP A 67 8.66 -5.99 14.68
N ARG A 68 7.41 -6.16 14.22
CA ARG A 68 6.59 -5.12 13.59
C ARG A 68 7.34 -4.35 12.50
N ASN A 69 8.06 -5.11 11.69
CA ASN A 69 8.83 -4.58 10.58
C ASN A 69 7.98 -4.56 9.30
N ILE A 70 8.12 -3.50 8.49
CA ILE A 70 7.48 -3.38 7.18
C ILE A 70 7.83 -4.57 6.29
N TYR A 71 9.05 -5.08 6.38
CA TYR A 71 9.52 -6.22 5.60
C TYR A 71 8.75 -7.51 5.89
N ASP A 72 8.20 -7.66 7.09
CA ASP A 72 7.34 -8.80 7.43
C ASP A 72 6.01 -8.78 6.68
N VAL A 73 5.52 -7.61 6.33
CA VAL A 73 4.34 -7.46 5.48
C VAL A 73 4.69 -7.72 4.02
N VAL A 74 5.78 -7.11 3.55
CA VAL A 74 6.19 -7.16 2.14
C VAL A 74 6.63 -8.57 1.72
N LYS A 75 7.17 -9.40 2.62
CA LYS A 75 7.52 -10.81 2.33
C LYS A 75 6.33 -11.67 1.89
N ASN A 76 5.11 -11.24 2.18
CA ASN A 76 3.90 -11.95 1.73
C ASN A 76 3.61 -11.74 0.23
N MET A 77 4.33 -10.84 -0.42
CA MET A 77 4.25 -10.66 -1.87
C MET A 77 4.98 -11.82 -2.59
N PRO A 78 4.37 -12.45 -3.60
CA PRO A 78 4.95 -13.64 -4.26
C PRO A 78 6.34 -13.43 -4.87
N MET A 79 6.67 -12.19 -5.25
CA MET A 79 7.96 -11.85 -5.87
C MET A 79 9.00 -11.33 -4.87
N ALA A 80 8.63 -11.19 -3.60
CA ALA A 80 9.52 -10.71 -2.55
C ALA A 80 10.18 -11.87 -1.81
N MET A 81 11.48 -11.80 -1.62
CA MET A 81 12.26 -12.79 -0.87
C MET A 81 13.13 -12.09 0.15
N ILE A 82 13.20 -12.62 1.35
CA ILE A 82 14.14 -12.14 2.37
C ILE A 82 15.48 -12.83 2.16
N SER A 83 16.51 -12.04 1.95
CA SER A 83 17.89 -12.51 1.88
C SER A 83 18.37 -12.95 3.28
N LYS A 84 19.37 -13.81 3.32
CA LYS A 84 20.03 -14.26 4.57
C LYS A 84 20.53 -13.09 5.44
N ASN A 85 20.79 -11.95 4.84
CA ASN A 85 21.27 -10.74 5.52
C ASN A 85 20.12 -9.82 5.98
N GLY A 86 18.86 -10.26 5.91
CA GLY A 86 17.70 -9.47 6.33
C GLY A 86 17.20 -8.44 5.31
N GLY A 87 17.83 -8.31 4.15
CA GLY A 87 17.37 -7.43 3.08
C GLY A 87 16.28 -8.08 2.23
N ILE A 88 15.34 -7.27 1.72
CA ILE A 88 14.35 -7.74 0.75
C ILE A 88 14.91 -7.66 -0.66
N THR A 89 14.70 -8.73 -1.42
CA THR A 89 14.98 -8.79 -2.86
C THR A 89 13.69 -9.00 -3.62
N PHE A 90 13.54 -8.33 -4.74
CA PHE A 90 12.40 -8.50 -5.63
C PHE A 90 12.84 -9.17 -6.93
N ALA A 91 12.12 -10.22 -7.33
CA ALA A 91 12.38 -10.97 -8.56
C ALA A 91 13.87 -11.37 -8.73
N GLY A 92 14.58 -11.64 -7.63
CA GLY A 92 16.00 -12.02 -7.64
C GLY A 92 16.99 -10.87 -7.80
N SER A 93 16.53 -9.61 -7.85
CA SER A 93 17.44 -8.45 -7.88
C SER A 93 18.10 -8.21 -6.52
N ASN A 94 19.29 -7.56 -6.53
CA ASN A 94 19.94 -7.21 -5.28
C ASN A 94 19.14 -6.14 -4.52
N ASN A 95 19.04 -6.27 -3.20
CA ASN A 95 18.33 -5.32 -2.32
C ASN A 95 18.82 -3.87 -2.42
N ARG A 96 20.09 -3.66 -2.80
CA ARG A 96 20.67 -2.32 -3.00
C ARG A 96 20.04 -1.54 -4.15
N TYR A 97 19.36 -2.23 -5.06
CA TYR A 97 18.67 -1.62 -6.19
C TYR A 97 17.21 -1.28 -5.89
N ASN A 98 16.76 -1.57 -4.68
CA ASN A 98 15.42 -1.21 -4.24
C ASN A 98 15.35 0.27 -3.82
N SER A 99 14.18 0.85 -3.95
CA SER A 99 13.87 2.15 -3.39
C SER A 99 12.90 2.00 -2.22
N PHE A 100 13.27 2.52 -1.07
CA PHE A 100 12.38 2.66 0.06
C PHE A 100 11.96 4.13 0.18
N GLN A 101 10.67 4.38 0.21
CA GLN A 101 10.10 5.71 0.26
C GLN A 101 9.09 5.81 1.40
N ILE A 102 9.05 6.99 2.02
CA ILE A 102 8.04 7.37 3.00
C ILE A 102 7.33 8.59 2.44
N ASP A 103 6.03 8.49 2.21
CA ASP A 103 5.20 9.54 1.59
C ASP A 103 5.81 10.08 0.28
N GLY A 104 6.40 9.18 -0.52
CA GLY A 104 7.07 9.52 -1.78
C GLY A 104 8.49 10.07 -1.63
N THR A 105 8.98 10.28 -0.40
CA THR A 105 10.35 10.74 -0.16
C THR A 105 11.28 9.55 0.01
N VAL A 106 12.37 9.52 -0.77
CA VAL A 106 13.35 8.43 -0.73
C VAL A 106 14.09 8.41 0.61
N SER A 107 14.09 7.25 1.26
CA SER A 107 14.74 6.99 2.57
C SER A 107 15.70 5.79 2.49
N ASN A 108 16.47 5.71 1.43
CA ASN A 108 17.46 4.66 1.24
C ASN A 108 18.72 4.89 2.09
N ASP A 109 19.40 3.80 2.44
CA ASP A 109 20.76 3.88 2.95
C ASP A 109 21.73 4.28 1.83
N VAL A 110 22.17 5.53 1.87
CA VAL A 110 23.06 6.12 0.85
C VAL A 110 24.41 5.42 0.81
N PHE A 111 24.89 4.92 1.94
CA PHE A 111 26.21 4.27 2.04
C PHE A 111 26.14 2.77 1.67
N GLY A 112 24.96 2.20 1.55
CA GLY A 112 24.76 0.80 1.21
C GLY A 112 25.30 -0.19 2.24
N LEU A 113 25.41 0.24 3.50
CA LEU A 113 25.94 -0.56 4.60
C LEU A 113 24.87 -1.36 5.31
N ALA A 114 23.61 -0.89 5.25
CA ALA A 114 22.50 -1.58 5.87
C ALA A 114 21.99 -2.75 5.00
N PRO A 115 21.93 -3.97 5.53
CA PRO A 115 21.36 -5.11 4.80
C PRO A 115 19.92 -4.87 4.36
N SER A 116 19.14 -4.13 5.15
CA SER A 116 17.76 -3.74 4.83
C SER A 116 17.65 -2.74 3.68
N GLY A 117 18.72 -2.03 3.35
CA GLY A 117 18.71 -0.97 2.35
C GLY A 117 18.09 0.35 2.83
N THR A 118 17.77 0.46 4.11
CA THR A 118 17.14 1.65 4.72
C THR A 118 18.04 2.29 5.77
N ASN A 119 17.83 3.57 6.02
CA ASN A 119 18.52 4.28 7.08
C ASN A 119 18.29 3.60 8.44
N GLY A 120 19.36 3.44 9.23
CA GLY A 120 19.29 2.76 10.53
C GLY A 120 19.28 1.23 10.47
N GLY A 121 19.25 0.64 9.29
CA GLY A 121 19.18 -0.82 9.11
C GLY A 121 20.41 -1.59 9.61
N GLN A 122 21.55 -0.92 9.84
CA GLN A 122 22.72 -1.52 10.48
C GLN A 122 22.47 -1.93 11.93
N THR A 123 21.63 -1.18 12.64
CA THR A 123 21.24 -1.43 14.01
C THR A 123 19.89 -2.14 14.13
N ASN A 124 19.39 -2.68 13.01
CA ASN A 124 18.07 -3.28 12.87
C ASN A 124 16.92 -2.33 13.24
N ALA A 125 17.16 -1.02 13.16
CA ALA A 125 16.13 -0.02 13.42
C ALA A 125 15.21 0.12 12.21
N ASN A 126 13.91 0.12 12.45
CA ASN A 126 12.93 0.40 11.43
C ASN A 126 12.88 1.89 11.15
N PRO A 127 12.87 2.32 9.87
CA PRO A 127 12.82 3.73 9.52
C PRO A 127 11.50 4.40 9.93
N ILE A 128 10.45 3.60 10.06
CA ILE A 128 9.12 4.05 10.49
C ILE A 128 8.41 2.93 11.24
N SER A 129 7.64 3.27 12.28
CA SER A 129 6.80 2.31 12.98
C SER A 129 5.64 1.84 12.10
N MET A 130 5.34 0.54 12.10
CA MET A 130 4.21 -0.02 11.38
C MET A 130 2.86 0.60 11.81
N ASP A 131 2.75 1.05 13.07
CA ASP A 131 1.53 1.70 13.56
C ASP A 131 1.27 3.07 12.94
N ALA A 132 2.32 3.73 12.45
CA ALA A 132 2.20 5.01 11.76
C ALA A 132 1.81 4.86 10.29
N ILE A 133 1.80 3.63 9.74
CA ILE A 133 1.57 3.37 8.33
C ILE A 133 0.07 3.15 8.08
N GLN A 134 -0.44 3.80 7.07
CA GLN A 134 -1.79 3.63 6.56
C GLN A 134 -1.84 2.58 5.44
N GLU A 135 -0.88 2.64 4.52
CA GLU A 135 -0.83 1.80 3.33
C GLU A 135 0.63 1.59 2.93
N ILE A 136 0.93 0.40 2.40
CA ILE A 136 2.23 0.10 1.78
C ILE A 136 1.97 -0.27 0.33
N GLN A 137 2.58 0.45 -0.60
CA GLN A 137 2.62 0.12 -2.00
C GLN A 137 3.97 -0.51 -2.34
N VAL A 138 3.94 -1.68 -2.96
CA VAL A 138 5.13 -2.35 -3.49
C VAL A 138 5.01 -2.44 -5.01
N VAL A 139 6.05 -2.02 -5.70
CA VAL A 139 6.13 -2.06 -7.17
C VAL A 139 7.40 -2.78 -7.58
N VAL A 140 7.27 -3.83 -8.38
CA VAL A 140 8.43 -4.66 -8.79
C VAL A 140 8.92 -4.30 -10.19
N ALA A 141 8.07 -3.87 -11.06
CA ALA A 141 8.43 -3.47 -12.42
C ALA A 141 7.60 -2.24 -12.81
N PRO A 142 8.05 -1.03 -12.44
CA PRO A 142 7.30 0.17 -12.75
C PRO A 142 7.36 0.46 -14.25
N PHE A 143 6.20 0.55 -14.88
CA PHE A 143 6.06 1.08 -16.23
C PHE A 143 5.65 2.55 -16.24
N ASP A 144 5.44 3.14 -15.06
CA ASP A 144 5.09 4.55 -14.90
C ASP A 144 6.35 5.40 -14.83
N VAL A 145 6.48 6.37 -15.73
CA VAL A 145 7.63 7.29 -15.82
C VAL A 145 7.83 8.15 -14.57
N ARG A 146 6.80 8.27 -13.73
CA ARG A 146 6.89 8.97 -12.43
C ARG A 146 7.64 8.19 -11.39
N GLN A 147 7.75 6.88 -11.56
CA GLN A 147 8.50 6.00 -10.68
C GLN A 147 9.89 5.77 -11.26
N SER A 148 10.87 6.44 -10.72
CA SER A 148 12.26 6.40 -11.20
C SER A 148 13.24 6.25 -10.05
N GLY A 149 14.53 6.05 -10.41
CA GLY A 149 15.61 6.00 -9.42
C GLY A 149 15.88 4.63 -8.80
N PHE A 150 15.26 3.56 -9.29
CA PHE A 150 15.53 2.19 -8.85
C PHE A 150 15.40 1.19 -10.01
N THR A 151 16.09 0.07 -9.89
CA THR A 151 16.04 -1.03 -10.87
C THR A 151 15.56 -2.35 -10.25
N GLY A 152 15.39 -2.39 -8.93
CA GLY A 152 14.78 -3.49 -8.18
C GLY A 152 13.31 -3.21 -7.92
N GLY A 153 12.87 -3.41 -6.69
CA GLY A 153 11.52 -3.06 -6.26
C GLY A 153 11.46 -1.70 -5.58
N GLY A 154 10.32 -1.03 -5.71
CA GLY A 154 9.97 0.17 -4.95
C GLY A 154 9.01 -0.17 -3.82
N ILE A 155 9.33 0.24 -2.60
CA ILE A 155 8.44 0.15 -1.44
C ILE A 155 8.10 1.58 -1.05
N ASN A 156 6.83 1.97 -1.09
CA ASN A 156 6.37 3.27 -0.63
C ASN A 156 5.42 3.08 0.54
N ALA A 157 5.82 3.54 1.71
CA ALA A 157 5.01 3.54 2.92
C ALA A 157 4.29 4.88 3.04
N ILE A 158 2.96 4.85 3.07
CA ILE A 158 2.12 6.03 3.26
C ILE A 158 1.77 6.14 4.74
N THR A 159 2.03 7.28 5.34
CA THR A 159 1.75 7.52 6.75
C THR A 159 0.28 7.84 6.99
N LYS A 160 -0.18 7.53 8.21
CA LYS A 160 -1.52 7.92 8.67
C LYS A 160 -1.59 9.43 8.83
N GLN A 161 -2.64 10.01 8.29
CA GLN A 161 -2.92 11.43 8.52
C GLN A 161 -3.62 11.62 9.88
N GLY A 162 -3.24 12.68 10.58
CA GLY A 162 -3.91 13.07 11.83
C GLY A 162 -5.34 13.54 11.57
N ASN A 163 -6.23 13.23 12.50
CA ASN A 163 -7.58 13.74 12.55
C ASN A 163 -7.91 14.20 13.99
N ASN A 164 -9.11 14.77 14.22
CA ASN A 164 -9.54 15.24 15.54
C ASN A 164 -10.00 14.11 16.47
N THR A 165 -9.78 12.84 16.12
CA THR A 165 -10.14 11.68 16.95
C THR A 165 -8.88 11.09 17.55
N TYR A 166 -8.90 10.80 18.86
CA TYR A 166 -7.80 10.12 19.52
C TYR A 166 -7.82 8.62 19.15
N HIS A 167 -6.67 8.13 18.74
CA HIS A 167 -6.48 6.70 18.44
C HIS A 167 -5.33 6.18 19.31
N ALA A 168 -5.56 5.05 19.95
CA ALA A 168 -4.54 4.31 20.68
C ALA A 168 -4.61 2.84 20.29
N SER A 169 -3.45 2.19 20.15
CA SER A 169 -3.35 0.76 19.93
C SER A 169 -2.43 0.12 20.95
N VAL A 170 -2.87 -1.00 21.50
CA VAL A 170 -2.07 -1.85 22.39
C VAL A 170 -2.08 -3.24 21.81
N TYR A 171 -0.93 -3.86 21.70
CA TYR A 171 -0.78 -5.22 21.19
C TYR A 171 0.12 -6.04 22.10
N SER A 172 -0.13 -7.35 22.12
CA SER A 172 0.67 -8.32 22.85
C SER A 172 0.70 -9.63 22.05
N TYR A 173 1.87 -10.24 21.97
CA TYR A 173 2.06 -11.52 21.32
C TYR A 173 2.52 -12.53 22.37
N PHE A 174 1.86 -13.68 22.39
CA PHE A 174 2.26 -14.80 23.24
C PHE A 174 2.53 -16.00 22.34
N THR A 175 3.73 -16.57 22.47
CA THR A 175 4.06 -17.88 21.90
C THR A 175 4.14 -18.87 23.04
N ASN A 176 3.42 -19.98 22.92
CA ASN A 176 3.53 -21.09 23.84
C ASN A 176 4.21 -22.24 23.08
N GLU A 177 5.38 -22.64 23.55
CA GLU A 177 6.00 -23.89 23.12
C GLU A 177 5.36 -25.02 23.93
N GLY A 178 4.37 -25.68 23.30
CA GLY A 178 3.74 -26.89 23.82
C GLY A 178 4.53 -28.14 23.54
#